data_1e8be5b2072c4d2b5be7caa674f4ee44
#
_entry.id   1e8be5b2072c4d2b5be7caa674f4ee44
#
_cell.length_a   1.000
_cell.length_b   1.000
_cell.length_c   1.000
_cell.angle_alpha   90.00
_cell.angle_beta   90.00
_cell.angle_gamma   90.00
#
_symmetry.space_group_name_H-M   'P 1'
#
loop_
_entity.id
_entity.type
_entity.pdbx_description
1 polymer ?
#
loop_
_entity_poly.entity_id
_entity_poly.type
_entity_poly.pdbx_seq_one_letter_code
_entity_poly.pdbx_strand_id
1 'polypeptide(L)'
;MASPQFLQFKTYIHSRVPRTKCEKCGTIRLIDVPWARRSVGFTLLMDSLILILSQNMPINAVAEIIDEHDTRIWRVLSCYIPESRSKEDCSQVKTVGVDETSCAKFHKYISLFVDLNRNKVLFVCEGKDANAISSFKKDLKDHNGAPENIEMFCSDMSPAFISGITDQFPGASLTFDKFHVMKMLNEAVDQVRREEQRHNAECELYPAKIIGLVNSNQSFHRPELVNSAF
;
A
#
# COMPACT_ATOMS: atom_id res chain seq x y z
N MET A 1 30.08 9.50 3.30
CA MET A 1 28.87 8.67 3.37
C MET A 1 28.35 8.68 4.79
N ALA A 2 27.04 8.90 4.98
CA ALA A 2 26.44 8.84 6.31
C ALA A 2 26.34 7.39 6.78
N SER A 3 26.61 7.18 8.06
CA SER A 3 26.51 5.92 8.78
C SER A 3 25.60 6.13 10.00
N PRO A 4 25.01 5.08 10.58
CA PRO A 4 24.20 5.20 11.78
C PRO A 4 24.94 5.95 12.87
N GLN A 5 24.20 6.67 13.68
CA GLN A 5 24.75 7.45 14.77
C GLN A 5 25.50 6.53 15.75
N PHE A 6 26.75 6.86 16.04
CA PHE A 6 27.45 6.25 17.14
C PHE A 6 27.18 7.07 18.41
N LEU A 7 26.41 6.47 19.33
CA LEU A 7 25.83 7.15 20.49
C LEU A 7 24.86 8.25 20.02
N GLN A 8 25.17 9.51 20.18
CA GLN A 8 24.31 10.65 19.80
C GLN A 8 24.86 11.45 18.61
N PHE A 9 25.93 10.97 17.96
CA PHE A 9 26.63 11.72 16.94
C PHE A 9 26.44 11.13 15.55
N LYS A 10 26.17 12.02 14.58
CA LYS A 10 26.21 11.66 13.17
C LYS A 10 27.61 11.24 12.77
N THR A 11 27.74 10.06 12.18
CA THR A 11 29.03 9.52 11.76
C THR A 11 29.13 9.55 10.25
N TYR A 12 30.22 10.12 9.74
CA TYR A 12 30.52 10.21 8.32
C TYR A 12 31.80 9.43 7.99
N ILE A 13 31.75 8.57 6.99
CA ILE A 13 32.90 7.85 6.48
C ILE A 13 33.48 8.61 5.30
N HIS A 14 34.74 9.04 5.43
CA HIS A 14 35.52 9.60 4.34
C HIS A 14 36.55 8.60 3.84
N SER A 15 36.44 8.20 2.58
CA SER A 15 37.34 7.23 1.97
C SER A 15 37.70 7.64 0.55
N ARG A 16 38.98 7.41 0.17
CA ARG A 16 39.40 7.53 -1.22
C ARG A 16 39.09 6.23 -1.94
N VAL A 17 38.11 6.25 -2.83
CA VAL A 17 37.74 5.09 -3.63
C VAL A 17 38.48 5.17 -4.97
N PRO A 18 39.37 4.21 -5.31
CA PRO A 18 40.09 4.24 -6.57
C PRO A 18 39.18 3.99 -7.78
N ARG A 19 39.63 4.48 -8.92
CA ARG A 19 38.97 4.24 -10.21
C ARG A 19 39.81 3.28 -11.01
N THR A 20 39.18 2.32 -11.65
CA THR A 20 39.79 1.40 -12.59
C THR A 20 39.39 1.74 -14.01
N LYS A 21 40.34 1.63 -14.93
CA LYS A 21 40.10 1.77 -16.37
C LYS A 21 40.17 0.38 -17.00
N CYS A 22 39.13 0.03 -17.74
CA CYS A 22 39.10 -1.23 -18.48
C CYS A 22 40.06 -1.11 -19.69
N GLU A 23 41.02 -2.03 -19.83
CA GLU A 23 41.97 -2.05 -20.95
C GLU A 23 41.28 -2.32 -22.30
N LYS A 24 40.20 -3.14 -22.29
CA LYS A 24 39.49 -3.54 -23.51
C LYS A 24 38.55 -2.46 -24.08
N CYS A 25 37.80 -1.75 -23.21
CA CYS A 25 36.78 -0.78 -23.65
C CYS A 25 37.06 0.65 -23.18
N GLY A 26 38.13 0.92 -22.47
CA GLY A 26 38.49 2.24 -21.96
C GLY A 26 37.58 2.82 -20.87
N THR A 27 36.51 2.11 -20.49
CA THR A 27 35.54 2.58 -19.50
C THR A 27 36.17 2.71 -18.13
N ILE A 28 35.99 3.89 -17.51
CA ILE A 28 36.46 4.16 -16.14
C ILE A 28 35.33 3.88 -15.17
N ARG A 29 35.57 3.04 -14.16
CA ARG A 29 34.60 2.69 -13.11
C ARG A 29 35.25 2.87 -11.74
N LEU A 30 34.45 3.32 -10.75
CA LEU A 30 34.81 3.23 -9.33
C LEU A 30 34.82 1.77 -8.90
N ILE A 31 35.70 1.38 -8.03
CA ILE A 31 35.68 0.07 -7.39
C ILE A 31 34.48 0.01 -6.44
N ASP A 32 33.82 -1.14 -6.36
CA ASP A 32 32.77 -1.37 -5.38
C ASP A 32 33.39 -1.51 -3.99
N VAL A 33 32.80 -0.82 -3.03
CA VAL A 33 33.24 -0.91 -1.64
C VAL A 33 32.29 -1.79 -0.84
N PRO A 34 32.76 -2.61 0.10
CA PRO A 34 31.93 -3.58 0.80
C PRO A 34 30.94 -2.96 1.80
N TRP A 35 31.12 -1.70 2.17
CA TRP A 35 30.32 -1.03 3.20
C TRP A 35 29.26 -0.07 2.65
N ALA A 36 29.19 0.14 1.32
CA ALA A 36 28.23 1.08 0.73
C ALA A 36 27.83 0.67 -0.70
N ARG A 37 26.60 0.98 -1.07
CA ARG A 37 26.13 0.89 -2.46
C ARG A 37 26.53 2.14 -3.25
N ARG A 38 26.70 2.00 -4.54
CA ARG A 38 26.92 3.15 -5.43
C ARG A 38 25.66 4.04 -5.45
N SER A 39 25.88 5.33 -5.52
CA SER A 39 24.85 6.37 -5.76
C SER A 39 23.84 6.61 -4.63
N VAL A 40 23.88 5.87 -3.52
CA VAL A 40 22.93 6.07 -2.40
C VAL A 40 23.41 7.11 -1.41
N GLY A 41 24.73 7.16 -1.16
CA GLY A 41 25.34 8.13 -0.23
C GLY A 41 25.28 7.70 1.24
N PHE A 42 24.78 6.49 1.51
CA PHE A 42 24.72 5.86 2.83
C PHE A 42 25.61 4.62 2.90
N THR A 43 25.92 4.19 4.11
CA THR A 43 26.52 2.89 4.36
C THR A 43 25.42 1.82 4.35
N LEU A 44 25.79 0.54 4.14
CA LEU A 44 24.84 -0.57 4.22
C LEU A 44 24.18 -0.69 5.59
N LEU A 45 24.89 -0.27 6.66
CA LEU A 45 24.33 -0.26 8.00
C LEU A 45 23.25 0.84 8.15
N MET A 46 23.46 2.00 7.53
CA MET A 46 22.42 3.04 7.48
C MET A 46 21.23 2.61 6.63
N ASP A 47 21.46 1.96 5.48
CA ASP A 47 20.39 1.38 4.67
C ASP A 47 19.52 0.43 5.50
N SER A 48 20.15 -0.45 6.30
CA SER A 48 19.43 -1.39 7.18
C SER A 48 18.58 -0.68 8.24
N LEU A 49 19.12 0.39 8.84
CA LEU A 49 18.35 1.22 9.78
C LEU A 49 17.15 1.88 9.11
N ILE A 50 17.34 2.46 7.92
CA ILE A 50 16.26 3.06 7.12
C ILE A 50 15.18 2.02 6.83
N LEU A 51 15.54 0.82 6.41
CA LEU A 51 14.59 -0.26 6.11
C LEU A 51 13.76 -0.65 7.34
N ILE A 52 14.40 -0.83 8.50
CA ILE A 52 13.71 -1.18 9.75
C ILE A 52 12.74 -0.07 10.18
N LEU A 53 13.16 1.19 10.12
CA LEU A 53 12.30 2.31 10.48
C LEU A 53 11.13 2.45 9.51
N SER A 54 11.38 2.30 8.21
CA SER A 54 10.35 2.42 7.16
C SER A 54 9.28 1.34 7.21
N GLN A 55 9.51 0.22 7.90
CA GLN A 55 8.48 -0.79 8.15
C GLN A 55 7.47 -0.37 9.22
N ASN A 56 7.82 0.59 10.08
CA ASN A 56 7.03 0.92 11.26
C ASN A 56 6.52 2.37 11.26
N MET A 57 6.99 3.22 10.35
CA MET A 57 6.62 4.63 10.32
C MET A 57 6.65 5.22 8.91
N PRO A 58 5.90 6.32 8.66
CA PRO A 58 5.91 7.03 7.38
C PRO A 58 7.30 7.56 7.03
N ILE A 59 7.62 7.61 5.73
CA ILE A 59 8.93 8.05 5.22
C ILE A 59 9.33 9.44 5.71
N ASN A 60 8.38 10.37 5.83
CA ASN A 60 8.67 11.70 6.36
C ASN A 60 9.18 11.64 7.81
N ALA A 61 8.59 10.78 8.65
CA ALA A 61 9.07 10.59 10.02
C ALA A 61 10.46 9.94 10.07
N VAL A 62 10.73 8.98 9.17
CA VAL A 62 12.07 8.40 9.02
C VAL A 62 13.07 9.46 8.60
N ALA A 63 12.71 10.32 7.65
CA ALA A 63 13.54 11.40 7.16
C ALA A 63 13.91 12.40 8.29
N GLU A 64 12.93 12.75 9.13
CA GLU A 64 13.13 13.61 10.31
C GLU A 64 14.07 12.96 11.34
N ILE A 65 13.87 11.68 11.66
CA ILE A 65 14.72 10.96 12.64
C ILE A 65 16.17 10.87 12.17
N ILE A 66 16.37 10.59 10.86
CA ILE A 66 17.71 10.47 10.27
C ILE A 66 18.32 11.85 9.96
N ASP A 67 17.49 12.90 9.97
CA ASP A 67 17.82 14.27 9.56
C ASP A 67 18.38 14.30 8.13
N GLU A 68 17.61 13.72 7.22
CA GLU A 68 17.91 13.64 5.79
C GLU A 68 16.65 13.92 4.98
N HIS A 69 16.83 14.30 3.71
CA HIS A 69 15.69 14.54 2.84
C HIS A 69 14.99 13.22 2.46
N ASP A 70 13.65 13.21 2.42
CA ASP A 70 12.81 12.05 2.09
C ASP A 70 13.21 11.37 0.76
N THR A 71 13.61 12.13 -0.26
CA THR A 71 14.07 11.60 -1.54
C THR A 71 15.31 10.70 -1.41
N ARG A 72 16.14 10.91 -0.39
CA ARG A 72 17.28 10.03 -0.11
C ARG A 72 16.82 8.71 0.49
N ILE A 73 15.82 8.76 1.36
CA ILE A 73 15.20 7.56 1.93
C ILE A 73 14.53 6.74 0.82
N TRP A 74 13.72 7.39 -0.03
CA TRP A 74 13.11 6.74 -1.19
C TRP A 74 14.13 6.09 -2.13
N ARG A 75 15.30 6.68 -2.31
CA ARG A 75 16.38 6.09 -3.12
C ARG A 75 16.91 4.80 -2.52
N VAL A 76 17.02 4.72 -1.18
CA VAL A 76 17.37 3.46 -0.50
C VAL A 76 16.28 2.42 -0.76
N LEU A 77 15.02 2.74 -0.46
CA LEU A 77 13.89 1.82 -0.63
C LEU A 77 13.80 1.30 -2.07
N SER A 78 13.97 2.18 -3.06
CA SER A 78 13.91 1.81 -4.48
C SER A 78 15.00 0.80 -4.89
N CYS A 79 16.08 0.69 -4.13
CA CYS A 79 17.10 -0.34 -4.37
C CYS A 79 16.71 -1.71 -3.83
N TYR A 80 15.97 -1.76 -2.70
CA TYR A 80 15.67 -3.00 -2.01
C TYR A 80 14.29 -3.58 -2.34
N ILE A 81 13.30 -2.73 -2.65
CA ILE A 81 11.93 -3.17 -2.97
C ILE A 81 11.91 -4.20 -4.12
N PRO A 82 12.57 -3.97 -5.28
CA PRO A 82 12.52 -4.93 -6.39
C PRO A 82 13.11 -6.29 -6.01
N GLU A 83 14.20 -6.30 -5.25
CA GLU A 83 14.84 -7.54 -4.79
C GLU A 83 13.94 -8.29 -3.79
N SER A 84 13.32 -7.58 -2.85
CA SER A 84 12.38 -8.16 -1.91
C SER A 84 11.15 -8.72 -2.63
N ARG A 85 10.61 -7.95 -3.58
CA ARG A 85 9.45 -8.36 -4.37
C ARG A 85 9.71 -9.61 -5.20
N SER A 86 10.87 -9.73 -5.83
CA SER A 86 11.24 -10.91 -6.63
C SER A 86 11.34 -12.21 -5.82
N LYS A 87 11.49 -12.12 -4.51
CA LYS A 87 11.55 -13.27 -3.58
C LYS A 87 10.21 -13.59 -2.93
N GLU A 88 9.19 -12.82 -3.23
CA GLU A 88 7.88 -12.99 -2.62
C GLU A 88 7.21 -14.27 -3.14
N ASP A 89 6.54 -14.97 -2.24
CA ASP A 89 5.79 -16.18 -2.55
C ASP A 89 4.30 -16.01 -2.19
N CYS A 90 3.47 -16.02 -3.21
CA CYS A 90 2.02 -15.87 -3.11
C CYS A 90 1.27 -17.22 -3.13
N SER A 91 1.96 -18.36 -3.03
CA SER A 91 1.37 -19.71 -3.10
C SER A 91 0.28 -19.97 -2.04
N GLN A 92 0.36 -19.30 -0.90
CA GLN A 92 -0.56 -19.48 0.23
C GLN A 92 -1.68 -18.44 0.31
N VAL A 93 -1.79 -17.56 -0.68
CA VAL A 93 -2.82 -16.52 -0.70
C VAL A 93 -4.17 -17.15 -1.04
N LYS A 94 -5.17 -16.94 -0.19
CA LYS A 94 -6.53 -17.47 -0.34
C LYS A 94 -7.59 -16.40 -0.31
N THR A 95 -7.37 -15.33 0.43
CA THR A 95 -8.35 -14.27 0.64
C THR A 95 -7.74 -12.93 0.27
N VAL A 96 -8.33 -12.24 -0.68
CA VAL A 96 -7.81 -11.00 -1.25
C VAL A 96 -8.78 -9.85 -1.01
N GLY A 97 -8.30 -8.79 -0.39
CA GLY A 97 -8.98 -7.50 -0.35
C GLY A 97 -8.59 -6.65 -1.55
N VAL A 98 -9.57 -5.97 -2.15
CA VAL A 98 -9.35 -5.02 -3.25
C VAL A 98 -9.98 -3.70 -2.88
N ASP A 99 -9.21 -2.62 -2.95
CA ASP A 99 -9.68 -1.26 -2.68
C ASP A 99 -9.05 -0.27 -3.65
N GLU A 100 -9.69 0.88 -3.84
CA GLU A 100 -9.13 1.97 -4.63
C GLU A 100 -8.82 3.17 -3.75
N THR A 101 -7.69 3.82 -4.03
CA THR A 101 -7.34 5.07 -3.37
C THR A 101 -6.81 6.10 -4.36
N SER A 102 -7.03 7.37 -4.07
CA SER A 102 -6.48 8.46 -4.88
C SER A 102 -5.05 8.75 -4.43
N CYS A 103 -4.08 8.60 -5.32
CA CYS A 103 -2.68 8.88 -5.04
C CYS A 103 -2.25 10.31 -5.37
N ALA A 104 -3.05 11.08 -6.13
CA ALA A 104 -2.75 12.47 -6.47
C ALA A 104 -4.02 13.25 -6.80
N LYS A 105 -3.90 14.60 -6.81
CA LYS A 105 -4.95 15.47 -7.37
C LYS A 105 -5.23 15.07 -8.84
N PHE A 106 -6.45 15.37 -9.33
CA PHE A 106 -6.90 15.08 -10.69
C PHE A 106 -7.22 13.61 -10.99
N HIS A 107 -7.85 12.89 -10.04
CA HIS A 107 -8.40 11.54 -10.23
C HIS A 107 -7.38 10.48 -10.66
N LYS A 108 -6.15 10.57 -10.19
CA LYS A 108 -5.22 9.46 -10.31
C LYS A 108 -5.51 8.44 -9.21
N TYR A 109 -6.11 7.33 -9.62
CA TYR A 109 -6.44 6.22 -8.74
C TYR A 109 -5.42 5.11 -8.85
N ILE A 110 -5.20 4.43 -7.75
CA ILE A 110 -4.46 3.17 -7.70
C ILE A 110 -5.37 2.12 -7.08
N SER A 111 -5.28 0.91 -7.61
CA SER A 111 -5.91 -0.28 -7.01
C SER A 111 -4.91 -1.01 -6.15
N LEU A 112 -5.33 -1.34 -4.95
CA LEU A 112 -4.53 -2.01 -3.93
C LEU A 112 -5.09 -3.41 -3.70
N PHE A 113 -4.23 -4.42 -3.76
CA PHE A 113 -4.57 -5.82 -3.48
C PHE A 113 -3.85 -6.26 -2.21
N VAL A 114 -4.60 -6.80 -1.25
CA VAL A 114 -4.12 -7.14 0.10
C VAL A 114 -4.47 -8.58 0.45
N ASP A 115 -3.52 -9.34 0.98
CA ASP A 115 -3.81 -10.61 1.65
C ASP A 115 -4.47 -10.29 3.01
N LEU A 116 -5.77 -10.57 3.12
CA LEU A 116 -6.55 -10.29 4.32
C LEU A 116 -6.17 -11.20 5.50
N ASN A 117 -5.59 -12.36 5.25
CA ASN A 117 -5.16 -13.27 6.30
C ASN A 117 -3.85 -12.83 6.94
N ARG A 118 -2.94 -12.28 6.13
CA ARG A 118 -1.62 -11.85 6.58
C ARG A 118 -1.51 -10.34 6.79
N ASN A 119 -2.55 -9.58 6.45
CA ASN A 119 -2.55 -8.11 6.45
C ASN A 119 -1.37 -7.53 5.66
N LYS A 120 -1.11 -8.09 4.47
CA LYS A 120 0.03 -7.75 3.64
C LYS A 120 -0.42 -7.28 2.26
N VAL A 121 0.15 -6.16 1.80
CA VAL A 121 -0.05 -5.71 0.43
C VAL A 121 0.62 -6.69 -0.52
N LEU A 122 -0.15 -7.20 -1.48
CA LEU A 122 0.30 -8.13 -2.52
C LEU A 122 0.70 -7.40 -3.79
N PHE A 123 -0.13 -6.46 -4.23
CA PHE A 123 0.05 -5.81 -5.51
C PHE A 123 -0.58 -4.42 -5.51
N VAL A 124 0.01 -3.50 -6.26
CA VAL A 124 -0.50 -2.15 -6.48
C VAL A 124 -0.37 -1.83 -7.96
N CYS A 125 -1.42 -1.30 -8.56
CA CYS A 125 -1.36 -0.82 -9.94
C CYS A 125 -2.12 0.48 -10.12
N GLU A 126 -1.78 1.23 -11.16
CA GLU A 126 -2.54 2.41 -11.56
C GLU A 126 -3.88 2.02 -12.18
N GLY A 127 -4.88 2.87 -11.98
CA GLY A 127 -6.24 2.67 -12.49
C GLY A 127 -7.16 2.02 -11.49
N LYS A 128 -8.42 1.90 -11.91
CA LYS A 128 -9.54 1.33 -11.13
C LYS A 128 -10.46 0.46 -11.99
N ASP A 129 -9.94 -0.07 -13.07
CA ASP A 129 -10.67 -0.80 -14.08
C ASP A 129 -10.55 -2.31 -13.88
N ALA A 130 -11.34 -3.08 -14.61
CA ALA A 130 -11.21 -4.54 -14.69
C ALA A 130 -9.80 -5.01 -15.09
N ASN A 131 -9.02 -4.15 -15.78
CA ASN A 131 -7.62 -4.41 -16.12
C ASN A 131 -6.72 -4.53 -14.88
N ALA A 132 -7.06 -3.87 -13.76
CA ALA A 132 -6.33 -4.01 -12.51
C ALA A 132 -6.39 -5.46 -12.00
N ILE A 133 -7.57 -6.10 -12.09
CA ILE A 133 -7.76 -7.51 -11.71
C ILE A 133 -6.94 -8.45 -12.61
N SER A 134 -6.91 -8.18 -13.92
CA SER A 134 -6.10 -8.97 -14.86
C SER A 134 -4.61 -8.84 -14.59
N SER A 135 -4.15 -7.62 -14.26
CA SER A 135 -2.77 -7.34 -13.89
C SER A 135 -2.38 -8.03 -12.59
N PHE A 136 -3.25 -8.02 -11.59
CA PHE A 136 -3.07 -8.77 -10.34
C PHE A 136 -2.97 -10.28 -10.59
N LYS A 137 -3.85 -10.84 -11.43
CA LYS A 137 -3.81 -12.27 -11.78
C LYS A 137 -2.47 -12.68 -12.40
N LYS A 138 -1.93 -11.81 -13.27
CA LYS A 138 -0.61 -12.05 -13.86
C LYS A 138 0.49 -11.99 -12.80
N ASP A 139 0.52 -10.94 -12.00
CA ASP A 139 1.49 -10.77 -10.92
C ASP A 139 1.44 -11.91 -9.90
N LEU A 140 0.24 -12.36 -9.54
CA LEU A 140 0.04 -13.52 -8.65
C LEU A 140 0.74 -14.78 -9.20
N LYS A 141 0.59 -15.06 -10.52
CA LYS A 141 1.24 -16.19 -11.18
C LYS A 141 2.76 -16.02 -11.24
N ASP A 142 3.24 -14.81 -11.50
CA ASP A 142 4.68 -14.51 -11.56
C ASP A 142 5.36 -14.71 -10.19
N HIS A 143 4.58 -14.74 -9.10
CA HIS A 143 5.02 -14.97 -7.71
C HIS A 143 4.51 -16.30 -7.13
N ASN A 144 4.41 -17.35 -7.94
CA ASN A 144 4.04 -18.72 -7.54
C ASN A 144 2.60 -18.86 -6.99
N GLY A 145 1.76 -17.85 -7.09
CA GLY A 145 0.36 -17.95 -6.69
C GLY A 145 -0.50 -18.60 -7.78
N ALA A 146 -1.45 -19.43 -7.38
CA ALA A 146 -2.41 -20.05 -8.28
C ALA A 146 -3.76 -19.32 -8.16
N PRO A 147 -4.31 -18.78 -9.26
CA PRO A 147 -5.63 -18.11 -9.23
C PRO A 147 -6.75 -19.01 -8.70
N GLU A 148 -6.61 -20.32 -8.90
CA GLU A 148 -7.57 -21.34 -8.46
C GLU A 148 -7.57 -21.54 -6.93
N ASN A 149 -6.50 -21.12 -6.24
CA ASN A 149 -6.39 -21.19 -4.78
C ASN A 149 -7.07 -20.01 -4.08
N ILE A 150 -7.46 -18.98 -4.84
CA ILE A 150 -8.17 -17.84 -4.26
C ILE A 150 -9.61 -18.24 -3.99
N GLU A 151 -9.97 -18.29 -2.71
CA GLU A 151 -11.28 -18.71 -2.24
C GLU A 151 -12.27 -17.55 -2.14
N MET A 152 -11.75 -16.33 -1.81
CA MET A 152 -12.60 -15.17 -1.54
C MET A 152 -11.93 -13.85 -1.92
N PHE A 153 -12.74 -12.98 -2.53
CA PHE A 153 -12.43 -11.56 -2.68
C PHE A 153 -13.33 -10.71 -1.76
N CYS A 154 -12.76 -9.68 -1.17
CA CYS A 154 -13.49 -8.60 -0.51
C CYS A 154 -13.21 -7.30 -1.26
N SER A 155 -14.22 -6.67 -1.82
CA SER A 155 -14.09 -5.40 -2.57
C SER A 155 -15.19 -4.42 -2.20
N ASP A 156 -15.05 -3.18 -2.66
CA ASP A 156 -16.17 -2.27 -2.75
C ASP A 156 -17.20 -2.78 -3.78
N MET A 157 -18.32 -2.06 -3.90
CA MET A 157 -19.37 -2.39 -4.87
C MET A 157 -19.11 -1.82 -6.28
N SER A 158 -17.85 -1.59 -6.64
CA SER A 158 -17.48 -1.11 -7.98
C SER A 158 -17.85 -2.13 -9.05
N PRO A 159 -18.69 -1.79 -10.06
CA PRO A 159 -19.05 -2.70 -11.14
C PRO A 159 -17.83 -3.23 -11.90
N ALA A 160 -16.77 -2.42 -12.02
CA ALA A 160 -15.53 -2.81 -12.72
C ALA A 160 -14.80 -3.93 -11.97
N PHE A 161 -14.72 -3.85 -10.63
CA PHE A 161 -14.12 -4.91 -9.83
C PHE A 161 -14.98 -6.16 -9.80
N ILE A 162 -16.30 -6.01 -9.67
CA ILE A 162 -17.25 -7.15 -9.70
C ILE A 162 -17.10 -7.93 -11.02
N SER A 163 -17.16 -7.25 -12.16
CA SER A 163 -16.98 -7.88 -13.47
C SER A 163 -15.59 -8.51 -13.61
N GLY A 164 -14.53 -7.78 -13.28
CA GLY A 164 -13.16 -8.26 -13.38
C GLY A 164 -12.90 -9.49 -12.52
N ILE A 165 -13.39 -9.53 -11.27
CA ILE A 165 -13.24 -10.68 -10.37
C ILE A 165 -14.02 -11.87 -10.89
N THR A 166 -15.27 -11.67 -11.31
CA THR A 166 -16.13 -12.76 -11.84
C THR A 166 -15.51 -13.40 -13.08
N ASP A 167 -14.94 -12.58 -13.98
CA ASP A 167 -14.33 -13.04 -15.22
C ASP A 167 -12.98 -13.74 -15.00
N GLN A 168 -12.16 -13.20 -14.11
CA GLN A 168 -10.79 -13.67 -13.93
C GLN A 168 -10.65 -14.76 -12.86
N PHE A 169 -11.55 -14.80 -11.87
CA PHE A 169 -11.54 -15.73 -10.73
C PHE A 169 -12.91 -16.36 -10.50
N PRO A 170 -13.45 -17.13 -11.47
CA PRO A 170 -14.82 -17.64 -11.41
C PRO A 170 -15.07 -18.62 -10.25
N GLY A 171 -14.00 -19.17 -9.65
CA GLY A 171 -14.10 -20.08 -8.50
C GLY A 171 -14.11 -19.36 -7.15
N ALA A 172 -13.81 -18.06 -7.10
CA ALA A 172 -13.75 -17.31 -5.87
C ALA A 172 -15.11 -16.70 -5.50
N SER A 173 -15.44 -16.72 -4.21
CA SER A 173 -16.60 -16.00 -3.69
C SER A 173 -16.30 -14.50 -3.57
N LEU A 174 -17.26 -13.64 -3.93
CA LEU A 174 -17.14 -12.20 -3.79
C LEU A 174 -17.96 -11.74 -2.59
N THR A 175 -17.31 -11.02 -1.67
CA THR A 175 -17.95 -10.35 -0.55
C THR A 175 -17.71 -8.84 -0.65
N PHE A 176 -18.62 -8.06 -0.08
CA PHE A 176 -18.49 -6.61 -0.11
C PHE A 176 -18.01 -6.07 1.24
N ASP A 177 -17.23 -5.00 1.17
CA ASP A 177 -16.77 -4.30 2.36
C ASP A 177 -17.97 -3.77 3.14
N LYS A 178 -18.03 -4.15 4.41
CA LYS A 178 -19.09 -3.77 5.35
C LYS A 178 -19.28 -2.25 5.44
N PHE A 179 -18.19 -1.50 5.37
CA PHE A 179 -18.25 -0.04 5.43
C PHE A 179 -19.05 0.55 4.26
N HIS A 180 -18.79 0.07 3.03
CA HIS A 180 -19.48 0.52 1.83
C HIS A 180 -20.96 0.12 1.84
N VAL A 181 -21.28 -1.10 2.30
CA VAL A 181 -22.67 -1.57 2.47
C VAL A 181 -23.41 -0.67 3.47
N MET A 182 -22.82 -0.42 4.64
CA MET A 182 -23.43 0.42 5.67
C MET A 182 -23.60 1.87 5.23
N LYS A 183 -22.65 2.40 4.46
CA LYS A 183 -22.75 3.74 3.87
C LYS A 183 -23.95 3.84 2.94
N MET A 184 -24.14 2.89 2.03
CA MET A 184 -25.30 2.86 1.13
C MET A 184 -26.63 2.74 1.88
N LEU A 185 -26.68 1.90 2.91
CA LEU A 185 -27.89 1.79 3.75
C LEU A 185 -28.22 3.10 4.45
N ASN A 186 -27.22 3.77 5.02
CA ASN A 186 -27.42 5.07 5.67
C ASN A 186 -27.85 6.16 4.68
N GLU A 187 -27.29 6.18 3.47
CA GLU A 187 -27.70 7.09 2.41
C GLU A 187 -29.15 6.85 1.98
N ALA A 188 -29.57 5.59 1.81
CA ALA A 188 -30.94 5.24 1.49
C ALA A 188 -31.93 5.66 2.59
N VAL A 189 -31.60 5.39 3.85
CA VAL A 189 -32.41 5.83 4.99
C VAL A 189 -32.53 7.35 5.05
N ASP A 190 -31.43 8.06 4.81
CA ASP A 190 -31.45 9.55 4.82
C ASP A 190 -32.28 10.09 3.63
N GLN A 191 -32.23 9.44 2.49
CA GLN A 191 -33.06 9.79 1.34
C GLN A 191 -34.56 9.66 1.68
N VAL A 192 -34.99 8.51 2.21
CA VAL A 192 -36.37 8.27 2.63
C VAL A 192 -36.81 9.32 3.67
N ARG A 193 -35.97 9.59 4.68
CA ARG A 193 -36.23 10.60 5.68
C ARG A 193 -36.45 12.00 5.07
N ARG A 194 -35.64 12.39 4.09
CA ARG A 194 -35.78 13.69 3.39
C ARG A 194 -37.04 13.74 2.54
N GLU A 195 -37.42 12.64 1.90
CA GLU A 195 -38.67 12.53 1.13
C GLU A 195 -39.88 12.64 2.04
N GLU A 196 -39.91 11.93 3.15
CA GLU A 196 -40.98 12.01 4.16
C GLU A 196 -41.12 13.42 4.76
N GLN A 197 -40.01 14.08 5.08
CA GLN A 197 -40.04 15.46 5.57
C GLN A 197 -40.57 16.45 4.55
N ARG A 198 -40.42 16.24 3.25
CA ARG A 198 -41.00 17.10 2.20
C ARG A 198 -42.50 16.88 2.04
N HIS A 199 -42.95 15.64 2.25
CA HIS A 199 -44.39 15.31 2.12
C HIS A 199 -45.20 15.58 3.37
N ASN A 200 -44.60 15.45 4.55
CA ASN A 200 -45.22 15.70 5.84
C ASN A 200 -44.58 16.90 6.53
N ALA A 201 -45.04 18.12 6.19
CA ALA A 201 -44.57 19.36 6.83
C ALA A 201 -44.86 19.44 8.35
N GLU A 202 -45.68 18.53 8.90
CA GLU A 202 -46.02 18.41 10.32
C GLU A 202 -45.13 17.42 11.12
N CYS A 203 -44.23 16.71 10.48
CA CYS A 203 -43.35 15.73 11.17
C CYS A 203 -42.03 16.36 11.63
N GLU A 204 -42.10 17.26 12.59
CA GLU A 204 -40.92 17.83 13.28
C GLU A 204 -40.15 16.82 14.18
N LEU A 205 -40.46 15.53 14.12
CA LEU A 205 -40.14 14.59 15.20
C LEU A 205 -39.00 13.60 14.96
N TYR A 206 -38.07 13.82 14.04
CA TYR A 206 -36.83 12.99 14.02
C TYR A 206 -35.60 13.88 13.86
N PRO A 207 -34.99 14.34 14.98
CA PRO A 207 -33.73 15.05 14.89
C PRO A 207 -32.63 14.10 14.39
N ALA A 208 -31.75 14.64 13.55
CA ALA A 208 -30.60 13.97 12.94
C ALA A 208 -29.66 13.22 13.93
N LYS A 209 -29.91 13.32 15.23
CA LYS A 209 -29.16 12.65 16.30
C LYS A 209 -29.34 11.13 16.37
N ILE A 210 -30.40 10.54 15.79
CA ILE A 210 -30.63 9.10 15.90
C ILE A 210 -29.68 8.30 15.00
N ILE A 211 -29.28 8.85 13.85
CA ILE A 211 -28.29 8.21 12.95
C ILE A 211 -26.89 8.20 13.59
N GLY A 212 -26.57 9.23 14.40
CA GLY A 212 -25.34 9.28 15.20
C GLY A 212 -25.28 8.24 16.32
N LEU A 213 -26.41 7.83 16.88
CA LEU A 213 -26.47 6.87 18.00
C LEU A 213 -26.30 5.43 17.55
N VAL A 214 -26.64 5.07 16.33
CA VAL A 214 -26.38 3.72 15.79
C VAL A 214 -24.88 3.55 15.48
N ASN A 215 -24.18 4.63 15.17
CA ASN A 215 -22.73 4.61 14.91
C ASN A 215 -21.86 4.76 16.17
N SER A 216 -22.42 5.26 17.31
CA SER A 216 -21.62 5.54 18.52
C SER A 216 -21.40 4.33 19.43
N ASN A 217 -22.16 3.25 19.26
CA ASN A 217 -22.01 2.04 20.09
C ASN A 217 -21.16 0.91 19.49
N GLN A 218 -20.54 1.17 18.37
CA GLN A 218 -19.53 0.26 17.83
C GLN A 218 -18.24 1.04 17.57
N SER A 219 -17.44 1.17 18.61
CA SER A 219 -16.01 1.36 18.48
C SER A 219 -15.44 0.11 17.80
N PHE A 220 -15.73 -0.03 16.49
CA PHE A 220 -14.94 -0.94 15.68
C PHE A 220 -13.54 -0.36 15.64
N HIS A 221 -12.62 -1.03 16.30
CA HIS A 221 -11.22 -0.92 15.99
C HIS A 221 -11.12 -0.99 14.46
N ARG A 222 -10.90 0.15 13.85
CA ARG A 222 -10.34 0.22 12.50
C ARG A 222 -9.08 -0.64 12.60
N PRO A 223 -8.94 -1.74 11.88
CA PRO A 223 -7.61 -2.26 11.73
C PRO A 223 -6.81 -1.11 11.12
N GLU A 224 -5.75 -0.71 11.78
CA GLU A 224 -4.81 0.31 11.30
C GLU A 224 -4.04 -0.25 10.11
N LEU A 225 -4.77 -0.59 9.02
CA LEU A 225 -4.23 -1.23 7.82
C LEU A 225 -3.54 -0.23 6.89
N VAL A 226 -3.65 1.06 7.17
CA VAL A 226 -3.09 2.08 6.26
C VAL A 226 -1.78 2.67 6.76
N ASN A 227 -1.39 2.47 8.02
CA ASN A 227 -0.15 3.05 8.55
C ASN A 227 1.01 2.06 8.70
N SER A 228 0.85 0.77 8.35
CA SER A 228 1.96 -0.19 8.43
C SER A 228 2.44 -0.74 7.09
N ALA A 229 2.01 -0.18 5.96
CA ALA A 229 2.34 -0.70 4.64
C ALA A 229 3.09 0.30 3.75
N PHE A 230 3.85 1.23 4.35
CA PHE A 230 4.87 2.01 3.62
C PHE A 230 6.03 2.35 4.52
#